data_970cbcaeeb9fdc543eb219e3ba9d50c3
#
_entry.id   970cbcaeeb9fdc543eb219e3ba9d50c3
#
_cell.length_a   1.000
_cell.length_b   1.000
_cell.length_c   1.000
_cell.angle_alpha   90.00
_cell.angle_beta   90.00
_cell.angle_gamma   90.00
#
_symmetry.space_group_name_H-M   'P 1'
#
loop_
_entity.id
_entity.type
_entity.pdbx_description
1 polymer ?
#
loop_
_entity_poly.entity_id
_entity_poly.type
_entity_poly.pdbx_seq_one_letter_code
_entity_poly.pdbx_strand_id
1 'polypeptide(L)'
;MIKGILIVNNHGKPRIVKFYEHVPDAEQQAVIRDIYTQVSKRPDTLCNFLEGTVRYWGDGVKLIYRHYATLYFVFAVDKQESDLGILDLIQVFVETLDKIFENVCELDLIFHSDKVHYALDEIVMGGMVLETNINESTIKK
;
A
#
# COMPACT_ATOMS: atom_id res chain seq x y z
N MET A 1 -12.90 1.27 3.17
CA MET A 1 -12.38 -0.11 3.07
C MET A 1 -11.17 -0.15 2.14
N ILE A 2 -10.15 -0.88 2.53
CA ILE A 2 -8.98 -1.05 1.69
C ILE A 2 -9.29 -2.10 0.62
N LYS A 3 -9.05 -1.74 -0.64
CA LYS A 3 -9.28 -2.65 -1.77
C LYS A 3 -8.04 -3.48 -2.09
N GLY A 4 -6.88 -2.89 -1.95
CA GLY A 4 -5.63 -3.59 -2.22
C GLY A 4 -4.44 -2.81 -1.73
N ILE A 5 -3.34 -3.53 -1.58
CA ILE A 5 -2.07 -2.96 -1.13
C ILE A 5 -0.98 -3.48 -2.06
N LEU A 6 -0.15 -2.56 -2.51
CA LEU A 6 0.93 -2.86 -3.44
C LEU A 6 2.23 -2.25 -2.97
N ILE A 7 3.31 -2.99 -3.12
CA ILE A 7 4.64 -2.41 -3.05
C ILE A 7 5.29 -2.73 -4.39
N VAL A 8 5.62 -1.68 -5.14
CA VAL A 8 6.24 -1.83 -6.46
C VAL A 8 7.52 -1.02 -6.50
N ASN A 9 8.47 -1.46 -7.30
CA ASN A 9 9.71 -0.70 -7.46
C ASN A 9 9.48 0.45 -8.45
N ASN A 10 10.51 1.28 -8.63
CA ASN A 10 10.40 2.44 -9.52
C ASN A 10 10.43 2.10 -11.01
N HIS A 11 10.43 0.82 -11.35
CA HIS A 11 10.22 0.33 -12.72
C HIS A 11 8.86 -0.32 -12.89
N GLY A 12 8.04 -0.31 -11.84
CA GLY A 12 6.70 -0.87 -11.90
C GLY A 12 6.62 -2.35 -11.60
N LYS A 13 7.71 -2.96 -11.16
CA LYS A 13 7.70 -4.39 -10.86
C LYS A 13 7.15 -4.62 -9.45
N PRO A 14 6.07 -5.40 -9.32
CA PRO A 14 5.48 -5.65 -8.00
C PRO A 14 6.38 -6.54 -7.15
N ARG A 15 6.48 -6.18 -5.88
CA ARG A 15 7.21 -6.97 -4.88
C ARG A 15 6.28 -7.57 -3.85
N ILE A 16 5.24 -6.82 -3.47
CA ILE A 16 4.17 -7.30 -2.59
C ILE A 16 2.86 -6.89 -3.23
N VAL A 17 1.92 -7.83 -3.29
CA VAL A 17 0.58 -7.59 -3.81
C VAL A 17 -0.41 -8.26 -2.86
N LYS A 18 -1.38 -7.49 -2.39
CA LYS A 18 -2.46 -8.02 -1.56
C LYS A 18 -3.76 -7.42 -2.02
N PHE A 19 -4.67 -8.24 -2.53
CA PHE A 19 -6.00 -7.80 -2.94
C PHE A 19 -7.00 -8.23 -1.87
N TYR A 20 -7.64 -7.26 -1.24
CA TYR A 20 -8.72 -7.54 -0.28
C TYR A 20 -10.05 -7.63 -1.01
N GLU A 21 -10.24 -6.84 -2.05
CA GLU A 21 -11.38 -6.98 -2.94
C GLU A 21 -10.94 -7.84 -4.12
N HIS A 22 -11.70 -8.88 -4.40
CA HIS A 22 -11.31 -9.89 -5.40
C HIS A 22 -10.99 -9.27 -6.76
N VAL A 23 -9.88 -9.69 -7.34
CA VAL A 23 -9.49 -9.35 -8.71
C VAL A 23 -9.14 -10.66 -9.41
N PRO A 24 -9.82 -11.00 -10.51
CA PRO A 24 -9.49 -12.22 -11.25
C PRO A 24 -8.03 -12.23 -11.70
N ASP A 25 -7.42 -13.40 -11.72
CA ASP A 25 -6.01 -13.55 -12.08
C ASP A 25 -5.68 -12.88 -13.42
N ALA A 26 -6.58 -12.98 -14.39
CA ALA A 26 -6.37 -12.39 -15.71
C ALA A 26 -6.32 -10.86 -15.68
N GLU A 27 -6.88 -10.24 -14.63
CA GLU A 27 -6.92 -8.77 -14.52
C GLU A 27 -5.87 -8.21 -13.57
N GLN A 28 -5.25 -9.04 -12.75
CA GLN A 28 -4.35 -8.55 -11.69
C GLN A 28 -3.18 -7.74 -12.23
N GLN A 29 -2.53 -8.22 -13.28
CA GLN A 29 -1.39 -7.52 -13.85
C GLN A 29 -1.79 -6.16 -14.43
N ALA A 30 -2.98 -6.08 -15.03
CA ALA A 30 -3.48 -4.82 -15.59
C ALA A 30 -3.80 -3.82 -14.48
N VAL A 31 -4.36 -4.28 -13.37
CA VAL A 31 -4.64 -3.43 -12.20
C VAL A 31 -3.33 -2.87 -11.64
N ILE A 32 -2.35 -3.73 -11.44
CA ILE A 32 -1.04 -3.33 -10.90
C ILE A 32 -0.38 -2.30 -11.80
N ARG A 33 -0.39 -2.53 -13.10
CA ARG A 33 0.21 -1.61 -14.07
C ARG A 33 -0.50 -0.26 -14.09
N ASP A 34 -1.83 -0.28 -14.01
CA ASP A 34 -2.61 0.94 -14.00
C ASP A 34 -2.30 1.78 -12.76
N ILE A 35 -2.26 1.16 -11.59
CA ILE A 35 -1.93 1.84 -10.34
C ILE A 35 -0.54 2.44 -10.42
N TYR A 36 0.44 1.67 -10.85
CA TYR A 36 1.81 2.16 -10.98
C TYR A 36 1.89 3.35 -11.94
N THR A 37 1.21 3.25 -13.08
CA THR A 37 1.21 4.33 -14.07
C THR A 37 0.69 5.62 -13.47
N GLN A 38 -0.38 5.55 -12.67
CA GLN A 38 -0.96 6.73 -12.07
C GLN A 38 -0.06 7.36 -11.02
N VAL A 39 0.55 6.56 -10.14
CA VAL A 39 1.37 7.12 -9.07
C VAL A 39 2.74 7.58 -9.57
N SER A 40 3.33 6.87 -10.54
CA SER A 40 4.67 7.20 -11.03
C SER A 40 4.73 8.46 -11.87
N LYS A 41 3.60 8.90 -12.42
CA LYS A 41 3.54 10.12 -13.23
C LYS A 41 3.53 11.38 -12.38
N ARG A 42 3.29 11.26 -11.09
CA ARG A 42 3.16 12.42 -10.23
C ARG A 42 4.53 12.86 -9.71
N PRO A 43 4.84 14.16 -9.76
CA PRO A 43 6.07 14.66 -9.13
C PRO A 43 6.06 14.42 -7.63
N ASP A 44 7.23 14.20 -7.05
CA ASP A 44 7.37 14.01 -5.61
C ASP A 44 6.89 15.22 -4.80
N THR A 45 6.79 16.38 -5.45
CA THR A 45 6.33 17.60 -4.80
C THR A 45 4.83 17.67 -4.63
N LEU A 46 4.06 16.80 -5.32
CA LEU A 46 2.61 16.78 -5.19
C LEU A 46 2.20 15.93 -3.99
N CYS A 47 0.97 16.12 -3.51
CA CYS A 47 0.49 15.34 -2.39
C CYS A 47 0.36 13.87 -2.78
N ASN A 48 0.42 13.02 -1.77
CA ASN A 48 0.46 11.57 -1.94
C ASN A 48 -0.93 10.96 -2.06
N PHE A 49 -1.92 11.77 -2.45
CA PHE A 49 -3.31 11.35 -2.58
C PHE A 49 -3.76 11.55 -4.03
N LEU A 50 -4.37 10.53 -4.59
CA LEU A 50 -4.83 10.56 -5.96
C LEU A 50 -6.19 9.89 -6.04
N GLU A 51 -7.18 10.64 -6.52
CA GLU A 51 -8.49 10.09 -6.81
C GLU A 51 -8.60 9.80 -8.29
N GLY A 52 -9.30 8.72 -8.63
CA GLY A 52 -9.46 8.41 -10.04
C GLY A 52 -10.15 7.10 -10.27
N THR A 53 -9.95 6.60 -11.47
CA THR A 53 -10.50 5.33 -11.92
C THR A 53 -9.36 4.33 -12.00
N VAL A 54 -9.56 3.17 -11.39
CA VAL A 54 -8.60 2.09 -11.48
C VAL A 54 -9.24 0.95 -12.26
N ARG A 55 -8.46 0.37 -13.17
CA ARG A 55 -8.92 -0.74 -13.98
C ARG A 55 -9.54 -1.82 -13.09
N TYR A 56 -10.66 -2.38 -13.53
CA TYR A 56 -11.46 -3.39 -12.85
C TYR A 56 -12.30 -2.82 -11.69
N TRP A 57 -11.71 -2.03 -10.79
CA TRP A 57 -12.48 -1.45 -9.67
C TRP A 57 -13.30 -0.23 -10.08
N GLY A 58 -12.95 0.42 -11.18
CA GLY A 58 -13.72 1.55 -11.70
C GLY A 58 -13.48 2.84 -10.95
N ASP A 59 -14.52 3.67 -10.93
CA ASP A 59 -14.47 4.99 -10.32
C ASP A 59 -14.53 4.92 -8.80
N GLY A 60 -14.11 6.00 -8.16
CA GLY A 60 -14.27 6.13 -6.72
C GLY A 60 -13.18 5.45 -5.91
N VAL A 61 -12.08 5.16 -6.54
CA VAL A 61 -10.91 4.60 -5.86
C VAL A 61 -9.94 5.71 -5.55
N LYS A 62 -9.45 5.73 -4.32
CA LYS A 62 -8.36 6.62 -3.92
C LYS A 62 -7.08 5.81 -3.82
N LEU A 63 -6.02 6.34 -4.40
CA LEU A 63 -4.67 5.77 -4.26
C LEU A 63 -3.89 6.67 -3.32
N ILE A 64 -3.47 6.11 -2.20
CA ILE A 64 -2.68 6.83 -1.21
C ILE A 64 -1.34 6.12 -1.14
N TYR A 65 -0.26 6.88 -1.31
CA TYR A 65 1.04 6.25 -1.49
C TYR A 65 2.17 7.06 -0.86
N ARG A 66 3.27 6.36 -0.63
CA ARG A 66 4.55 6.97 -0.29
C ARG A 66 5.63 6.38 -1.18
N HIS A 67 6.52 7.25 -1.61
CA HIS A 67 7.72 6.84 -2.32
C HIS A 67 8.85 6.78 -1.29
N TYR A 68 9.34 5.58 -1.03
CA TYR A 68 10.38 5.36 -0.04
C TYR A 68 11.52 4.61 -0.71
N ALA A 69 12.71 5.24 -0.76
CA ALA A 69 13.87 4.71 -1.49
C ALA A 69 13.48 4.42 -2.94
N THR A 70 13.58 3.19 -3.40
CA THR A 70 13.22 2.81 -4.78
C THR A 70 11.84 2.16 -4.85
N LEU A 71 11.04 2.30 -3.79
CA LEU A 71 9.76 1.60 -3.67
C LEU A 71 8.61 2.57 -3.55
N TYR A 72 7.48 2.21 -4.15
CA TYR A 72 6.20 2.86 -3.93
C TYR A 72 5.34 1.95 -3.07
N PHE A 73 4.88 2.47 -1.95
CA PHE A 73 3.93 1.80 -1.07
C PHE A 73 2.56 2.39 -1.36
N VAL A 74 1.66 1.62 -1.94
CA VAL A 74 0.37 2.11 -2.43
C VAL A 74 -0.77 1.37 -1.76
N PHE A 75 -1.69 2.12 -1.16
CA PHE A 75 -2.94 1.59 -0.65
C PHE A 75 -4.08 2.10 -1.53
N ALA A 76 -4.81 1.18 -2.13
CA ALA A 76 -6.02 1.51 -2.89
C ALA A 76 -7.22 1.35 -1.97
N VAL A 77 -7.98 2.42 -1.77
CA VAL A 77 -9.06 2.46 -0.80
C VAL A 77 -10.32 3.08 -1.43
N ASP A 78 -11.46 2.92 -0.78
CA ASP A 78 -12.68 3.59 -1.22
C ASP A 78 -12.72 5.02 -0.69
N LYS A 79 -13.76 5.76 -1.10
CA LYS A 79 -13.88 7.18 -0.74
C LYS A 79 -14.17 7.43 0.73
N GLN A 80 -14.59 6.42 1.46
CA GLN A 80 -14.97 6.57 2.85
C GLN A 80 -13.77 6.59 3.80
N GLU A 81 -12.62 6.10 3.34
CA GLU A 81 -11.42 6.07 4.17
C GLU A 81 -10.81 7.47 4.31
N SER A 82 -10.27 7.74 5.48
CA SER A 82 -9.56 8.99 5.75
C SER A 82 -8.21 8.99 5.04
N ASP A 83 -7.96 10.00 4.22
CA ASP A 83 -6.67 10.12 3.52
C ASP A 83 -5.50 10.16 4.49
N LEU A 84 -5.63 10.95 5.55
CA LEU A 84 -4.55 11.07 6.54
C LEU A 84 -4.41 9.80 7.37
N GLY A 85 -5.52 9.15 7.70
CA GLY A 85 -5.50 7.89 8.43
C GLY A 85 -4.77 6.80 7.65
N ILE A 86 -5.03 6.71 6.35
CA ILE A 86 -4.35 5.73 5.50
C ILE A 86 -2.87 6.08 5.34
N LEU A 87 -2.54 7.36 5.18
CA LEU A 87 -1.14 7.77 5.07
C LEU A 87 -0.36 7.43 6.34
N ASP A 88 -0.97 7.64 7.51
CA ASP A 88 -0.37 7.23 8.78
C ASP A 88 -0.16 5.72 8.84
N LEU A 89 -1.13 4.96 8.33
CA LEU A 89 -1.03 3.51 8.29
C LEU A 89 0.14 3.05 7.42
N ILE A 90 0.32 3.70 6.28
CA ILE A 90 1.48 3.43 5.41
C ILE A 90 2.77 3.73 6.16
N GLN A 91 2.82 4.84 6.88
CA GLN A 91 4.01 5.21 7.65
C GLN A 91 4.33 4.17 8.73
N VAL A 92 3.30 3.72 9.45
CA VAL A 92 3.47 2.65 10.45
C VAL A 92 4.00 1.38 9.80
N PHE A 93 3.48 1.05 8.64
CA PHE A 93 3.91 -0.15 7.90
C PHE A 93 5.38 -0.04 7.49
N VAL A 94 5.78 1.10 6.91
CA VAL A 94 7.18 1.33 6.52
C VAL A 94 8.10 1.24 7.73
N GLU A 95 7.73 1.89 8.83
CA GLU A 95 8.52 1.86 10.06
C GLU A 95 8.64 0.45 10.64
N THR A 96 7.56 -0.33 10.57
CA THR A 96 7.57 -1.71 11.03
C THR A 96 8.54 -2.55 10.21
N LEU A 97 8.51 -2.39 8.89
CA LEU A 97 9.43 -3.11 8.01
C LEU A 97 10.88 -2.68 8.25
N ASP A 98 11.12 -1.39 8.48
CA ASP A 98 12.46 -0.90 8.78
C ASP A 98 13.01 -1.53 10.06
N LYS A 99 12.16 -1.77 11.05
CA LYS A 99 12.58 -2.43 12.28
C LYS A 99 12.87 -3.91 12.07
N ILE A 100 12.05 -4.58 11.26
CA ILE A 100 12.22 -6.01 10.99
C ILE A 100 13.50 -6.27 10.19
N PHE A 101 13.78 -5.41 9.21
CA PHE A 101 14.86 -5.64 8.26
C PHE A 101 16.05 -4.71 8.44
N GLU A 102 16.04 -3.85 9.44
CA GLU A 102 17.10 -2.85 9.64
C GLU A 102 17.35 -2.04 8.35
N ASN A 103 16.36 -1.21 8.01
CA ASN A 103 16.28 -0.45 6.75
C ASN A 103 15.84 -1.33 5.59
N VAL A 104 14.52 -1.42 5.43
CA VAL A 104 13.92 -2.26 4.41
C VAL A 104 14.38 -1.85 3.01
N CYS A 105 14.73 -2.84 2.20
CA CYS A 105 15.09 -2.65 0.81
C CYS A 105 14.35 -3.67 -0.06
N GLU A 106 14.50 -3.51 -1.37
CA GLU A 106 13.79 -4.35 -2.33
C GLU A 106 14.11 -5.83 -2.16
N LEU A 107 15.35 -6.18 -1.85
CA LEU A 107 15.76 -7.56 -1.66
C LEU A 107 15.04 -8.23 -0.49
N ASP A 108 14.79 -7.48 0.59
CA ASP A 108 14.05 -8.00 1.73
C ASP A 108 12.64 -8.43 1.32
N LEU A 109 12.00 -7.65 0.45
CA LEU A 109 10.66 -7.95 -0.02
C LEU A 109 10.65 -9.18 -0.93
N ILE A 110 11.72 -9.39 -1.67
CA ILE A 110 11.84 -10.57 -2.54
C ILE A 110 12.06 -11.83 -1.73
N PHE A 111 13.00 -11.81 -0.80
CA PHE A 111 13.42 -13.01 -0.08
C PHE A 111 12.61 -13.30 1.17
N HIS A 112 11.92 -12.31 1.71
CA HIS A 112 11.17 -12.44 2.97
C HIS A 112 9.75 -11.91 2.84
N SER A 113 9.11 -12.16 1.71
CA SER A 113 7.75 -11.68 1.45
C SER A 113 6.75 -12.20 2.48
N ASP A 114 6.97 -13.39 3.02
CA ASP A 114 6.13 -13.97 4.05
C ASP A 114 6.11 -13.11 5.32
N LYS A 115 7.26 -12.58 5.73
CA LYS A 115 7.35 -11.68 6.88
C LYS A 115 6.63 -10.37 6.61
N VAL A 116 6.73 -9.87 5.38
CA VAL A 116 6.05 -8.63 4.99
C VAL A 116 4.53 -8.82 5.03
N HIS A 117 4.04 -9.92 4.49
CA HIS A 117 2.60 -10.23 4.53
C HIS A 117 2.12 -10.39 5.96
N TYR A 118 2.90 -11.03 6.81
CA TYR A 118 2.56 -11.16 8.22
C TYR A 118 2.44 -9.81 8.91
N ALA A 119 3.41 -8.93 8.71
CA ALA A 119 3.38 -7.58 9.28
C ALA A 119 2.18 -6.79 8.77
N LEU A 120 1.87 -6.93 7.48
CA LEU A 120 0.74 -6.26 6.87
C LEU A 120 -0.58 -6.75 7.47
N ASP A 121 -0.72 -8.05 7.65
CA ASP A 121 -1.94 -8.62 8.24
C ASP A 121 -2.15 -8.17 9.68
N GLU A 122 -1.07 -7.92 10.43
CA GLU A 122 -1.17 -7.37 11.77
C GLU A 122 -1.70 -5.94 11.79
N ILE A 123 -1.39 -5.18 10.74
CA ILE A 123 -1.80 -3.78 10.65
C ILE A 123 -3.21 -3.67 10.07
N VAL A 124 -3.57 -4.55 9.14
CA VAL A 124 -4.84 -4.50 8.44
C VAL A 124 -5.57 -5.83 8.61
N MET A 125 -6.83 -5.78 9.04
CA MET A 125 -7.65 -6.99 9.15
C MET A 125 -8.75 -6.99 8.10
N GLY A 126 -8.66 -7.92 7.13
CA GLY A 126 -9.71 -8.11 6.13
C GLY A 126 -9.99 -6.87 5.28
N GLY A 127 -9.00 -6.03 5.05
CA GLY A 127 -9.16 -4.79 4.31
C GLY A 127 -9.72 -3.65 5.13
N MET A 128 -9.91 -3.81 6.43
CA MET A 128 -10.41 -2.77 7.33
C MET A 128 -9.27 -2.22 8.17
N VAL A 129 -9.26 -0.89 8.32
CA VAL A 129 -8.29 -0.23 9.18
C VAL A 129 -8.80 -0.27 10.61
N LEU A 130 -7.97 -0.78 11.51
CA LEU A 130 -8.27 -0.80 12.95
C LEU A 130 -7.58 0.40 13.61
N GLU A 131 -8.05 1.57 13.26
CA GLU A 131 -7.42 2.83 13.62
C GLU A 131 -7.18 2.97 15.12
N THR A 132 -8.18 2.61 15.93
CA THR A 132 -8.06 2.69 17.37
C THR A 132 -6.95 1.78 17.89
N ASN A 133 -6.89 0.57 17.38
CA ASN A 133 -5.85 -0.37 17.80
C ASN A 133 -4.46 0.07 17.36
N ILE A 134 -4.36 0.63 16.17
CA ILE A 134 -3.09 1.14 15.65
C ILE A 134 -2.61 2.30 16.51
N ASN A 135 -3.50 3.22 16.83
CA ASN A 135 -3.16 4.37 17.68
C ASN A 135 -2.72 3.91 19.05
N GLU A 136 -3.40 2.97 19.64
CA GLU A 136 -3.02 2.41 20.94
C GLU A 136 -1.64 1.77 20.87
N SER A 137 -1.38 0.98 19.84
CA SER A 137 -0.08 0.35 19.64
C SER A 137 1.03 1.38 19.52
N THR A 138 0.77 2.45 18.80
CA THR A 138 1.74 3.53 18.60
C THR A 138 2.01 4.27 19.91
N ILE A 139 0.96 4.53 20.67
CA ILE A 139 1.09 5.25 21.94
C ILE A 139 1.81 4.41 22.99
N LYS A 140 1.53 3.11 23.04
CA LYS A 140 2.12 2.22 24.04
C LYS A 140 3.60 1.96 23.79
N LYS A 141 4.06 2.22 22.63
CA LYS A 141 5.47 2.06 22.30
C LYS A 141 6.26 3.32 22.59
#